data_5ee0ab6707f3f6e2e3d6afd904a91fd0
#
_entry.id   5ee0ab6707f3f6e2e3d6afd904a91fd0
#
_cell.length_a   1.000
_cell.length_b   1.000
_cell.length_c   1.000
_cell.angle_alpha   90.00
_cell.angle_beta   90.00
_cell.angle_gamma   90.00
#
_symmetry.space_group_name_H-M   'P 1'
#
loop_
_entity.id
_entity.type
_entity.pdbx_description
1 polymer ?
#
loop_
_entity_poly.entity_id
_entity_poly.type
_entity_poly.pdbx_seq_one_letter_code
_entity_poly.pdbx_strand_id
1 'polypeptide(L)'
;MIFETHAHYDDESFNDDREALIRSLPEKGIGRIINVGASIETTKTTLELAAKYDYIYAAVGVHPSDISGLNEETFAWLKEQASLSKTVAIGEIGLDYYWDKSQRCRTHSVTGSDGSWNLPGKPTFR
;
A
#
# COMPACT_ATOMS: atom_id res chain seq x y z
N MET A 1 11.21 19.66 -7.91
CA MET A 1 10.18 18.89 -7.18
C MET A 1 10.45 17.40 -7.38
N ILE A 2 10.50 16.66 -6.30
CA ILE A 2 10.67 15.20 -6.32
C ILE A 2 9.29 14.57 -6.14
N PHE A 3 9.00 13.53 -6.91
CA PHE A 3 7.86 12.65 -6.73
C PHE A 3 8.36 11.29 -6.23
N GLU A 4 8.16 11.02 -4.94
CA GLU A 4 8.47 9.72 -4.33
C GLU A 4 7.33 8.75 -4.62
N THR A 5 7.61 7.74 -5.42
CA THR A 5 6.56 6.83 -5.91
C THR A 5 6.43 5.54 -5.10
N HIS A 6 7.34 5.30 -4.15
CA HIS A 6 7.30 4.10 -3.32
C HIS A 6 7.96 4.35 -1.96
N ALA A 7 7.14 4.68 -0.97
CA ALA A 7 7.59 4.95 0.39
C ALA A 7 6.78 4.13 1.41
N HIS A 8 7.39 3.88 2.55
CA HIS A 8 6.80 3.19 3.70
C HIS A 8 6.94 4.04 4.96
N TYR A 9 6.40 5.26 4.95
CA TYR A 9 6.36 6.11 6.14
C TYR A 9 5.43 5.59 7.24
N ASP A 10 4.66 4.53 6.95
CA ASP A 10 3.88 3.74 7.89
C ASP A 10 4.74 2.81 8.78
N ASP A 11 5.98 2.52 8.39
CA ASP A 11 6.89 1.61 9.09
C ASP A 11 7.13 2.05 10.54
N GLU A 12 7.25 1.08 11.45
CA GLU A 12 7.43 1.31 12.88
C GLU A 12 8.71 2.09 13.21
N SER A 13 9.74 2.01 12.38
CA SER A 13 10.98 2.78 12.53
C SER A 13 10.76 4.30 12.53
N PHE A 14 9.63 4.78 12.01
CA PHE A 14 9.26 6.20 12.01
C PHE A 14 8.33 6.60 13.15
N ASN A 15 7.95 5.70 14.07
CA ASN A 15 6.96 5.99 15.10
C ASN A 15 7.29 7.23 15.94
N ASP A 16 8.56 7.46 16.26
CA ASP A 16 8.99 8.54 17.15
C ASP A 16 9.00 9.92 16.46
N ASP A 17 9.24 9.97 15.15
CA ASP A 17 9.45 11.23 14.42
C ASP A 17 8.64 11.38 13.13
N ARG A 18 7.78 10.41 12.80
CA ARG A 18 6.99 10.36 11.56
C ARG A 18 6.34 11.70 11.21
N GLU A 19 5.67 12.34 12.16
CA GLU A 19 4.97 13.60 11.88
C GLU A 19 5.95 14.74 11.57
N ALA A 20 7.02 14.85 12.32
CA ALA A 20 8.04 15.88 12.13
C ALA A 20 8.75 15.67 10.79
N LEU A 21 9.10 14.43 10.47
CA LEU A 21 9.70 14.06 9.20
C LEU A 21 8.77 14.42 8.04
N ILE A 22 7.55 13.89 8.01
CA ILE A 22 6.60 14.13 6.93
C ILE A 22 6.39 15.63 6.73
N ARG A 23 6.15 16.42 7.76
CA ARG A 23 5.97 17.88 7.66
C ARG A 23 7.18 18.61 7.05
N SER A 24 8.40 18.07 7.20
CA SER A 24 9.62 18.67 6.67
C SER A 24 9.89 18.36 5.17
N LEU A 25 9.25 17.32 4.63
CA LEU A 25 9.57 16.83 3.28
C LEU A 25 9.27 17.84 2.15
N PRO A 26 8.18 18.61 2.19
CA PRO A 26 7.93 19.63 1.17
C PRO A 26 9.03 20.70 1.09
N GLU A 27 9.57 21.13 2.21
CA GLU A 27 10.68 22.09 2.27
C GLU A 27 11.97 21.52 1.67
N LYS A 28 12.12 20.19 1.69
CA LYS A 28 13.23 19.45 1.06
C LYS A 28 13.01 19.16 -0.43
N GLY A 29 11.91 19.69 -1.00
CA GLY A 29 11.60 19.57 -2.41
C GLY A 29 10.78 18.33 -2.80
N ILE A 30 10.28 17.56 -1.83
CA ILE A 30 9.37 16.42 -2.08
C ILE A 30 7.95 16.95 -2.19
N GLY A 31 7.40 16.93 -3.39
CA GLY A 31 6.08 17.52 -3.66
C GLY A 31 4.92 16.52 -3.68
N ARG A 32 5.21 15.25 -3.87
CA ARG A 32 4.21 14.16 -3.87
C ARG A 32 4.84 12.88 -3.36
N ILE A 33 4.06 12.08 -2.65
CA ILE A 33 4.46 10.77 -2.13
C ILE A 33 3.34 9.78 -2.42
N ILE A 34 3.69 8.57 -2.87
CA ILE A 34 2.83 7.40 -2.79
C ILE A 34 3.38 6.53 -1.66
N ASN A 35 2.67 6.48 -0.54
CA ASN A 35 2.95 5.53 0.53
C ASN A 35 2.29 4.20 0.18
N VAL A 36 2.98 3.09 0.40
CA VAL A 36 2.57 1.77 -0.11
C VAL A 36 2.30 0.82 1.05
N GLY A 37 1.08 0.30 1.11
CA GLY A 37 0.71 -0.73 2.07
C GLY A 37 1.25 -2.09 1.65
N ALA A 38 1.79 -2.85 2.61
CA ALA A 38 2.32 -4.19 2.39
C ALA A 38 1.53 -5.30 3.12
N SER A 39 0.65 -4.91 4.04
CA SER A 39 -0.26 -5.78 4.78
C SER A 39 -1.61 -5.07 4.99
N ILE A 40 -2.59 -5.77 5.54
CA ILE A 40 -3.86 -5.14 5.93
C ILE A 40 -3.62 -4.00 6.95
N GLU A 41 -2.73 -4.21 7.90
CA GLU A 41 -2.44 -3.24 8.96
C GLU A 41 -1.68 -2.03 8.41
N THR A 42 -0.61 -2.25 7.66
CA THR A 42 0.16 -1.14 7.06
C THR A 42 -0.66 -0.37 6.02
N THR A 43 -1.58 -1.04 5.31
CA THR A 43 -2.53 -0.36 4.43
C THR A 43 -3.45 0.60 5.18
N LYS A 44 -3.93 0.24 6.38
CA LYS A 44 -4.72 1.15 7.22
C LYS A 44 -3.92 2.40 7.58
N THR A 45 -2.71 2.24 8.08
CA THR A 45 -1.82 3.37 8.42
C THR A 45 -1.50 4.23 7.18
N THR A 46 -1.25 3.59 6.04
CA THR A 46 -1.05 4.28 4.75
C THR A 46 -2.24 5.16 4.37
N LEU A 47 -3.45 4.65 4.52
CA LEU A 47 -4.68 5.41 4.25
C LEU A 47 -4.86 6.59 5.21
N GLU A 48 -4.53 6.41 6.49
CA GLU A 48 -4.55 7.48 7.50
C GLU A 48 -3.56 8.60 7.13
N LEU A 49 -2.35 8.25 6.70
CA LEU A 49 -1.36 9.22 6.22
C LEU A 49 -1.86 9.97 4.98
N ALA A 50 -2.44 9.26 4.02
CA ALA A 50 -3.00 9.88 2.82
C ALA A 50 -4.18 10.81 3.15
N ALA A 51 -5.02 10.47 4.11
CA ALA A 51 -6.11 11.33 4.56
C ALA A 51 -5.60 12.59 5.31
N LYS A 52 -4.51 12.45 6.08
CA LYS A 52 -3.96 13.51 6.93
C LYS A 52 -3.14 14.55 6.14
N TYR A 53 -2.45 14.16 5.08
CA TYR A 53 -1.52 15.01 4.33
C TYR A 53 -1.91 15.14 2.86
N ASP A 54 -2.12 16.36 2.37
CA ASP A 54 -2.63 16.62 1.03
C ASP A 54 -1.74 16.07 -0.10
N TYR A 55 -0.43 16.03 0.12
CA TYR A 55 0.56 15.61 -0.87
C TYR A 55 0.93 14.12 -0.77
N ILE A 56 0.34 13.37 0.18
CA ILE A 56 0.49 11.92 0.31
C ILE A 56 -0.72 11.21 -0.32
N TYR A 57 -0.42 10.20 -1.09
CA TYR A 57 -1.35 9.29 -1.75
C TYR A 57 -1.07 7.87 -1.29
N ALA A 58 -2.03 6.98 -1.46
CA ALA A 58 -1.93 5.59 -1.06
C ALA A 58 -1.83 4.64 -2.26
N ALA A 59 -1.02 3.60 -2.12
CA ALA A 59 -1.20 2.35 -2.82
C ALA A 59 -1.67 1.30 -1.82
N VAL A 60 -2.69 0.51 -2.18
CA VAL A 60 -3.30 -0.47 -1.29
C VAL A 60 -3.07 -1.89 -1.81
N GLY A 61 -2.64 -2.79 -0.95
CA GLY A 61 -2.32 -4.15 -1.33
C GLY A 61 -1.81 -4.97 -0.15
N VAL A 62 -1.43 -6.22 -0.47
CA VAL A 62 -0.81 -7.14 0.49
C VAL A 62 0.37 -7.81 -0.20
N HIS A 63 1.56 -7.60 0.36
CA HIS A 63 2.79 -8.26 -0.11
C HIS A 63 2.67 -9.78 0.05
N PRO A 64 3.22 -10.58 -0.87
CA PRO A 64 3.15 -12.05 -0.81
C PRO A 64 3.65 -12.67 0.50
N SER A 65 4.57 -12.03 1.21
CA SER A 65 5.05 -12.49 2.52
C SER A 65 4.07 -12.23 3.68
N ASP A 66 3.07 -11.35 3.51
CA ASP A 66 2.18 -10.87 4.57
C ASP A 66 0.70 -11.27 4.40
N ILE A 67 0.48 -12.35 3.68
CA ILE A 67 -0.88 -12.84 3.33
C ILE A 67 -1.66 -13.46 4.49
N SER A 68 -1.09 -13.59 5.67
CA SER A 68 -1.74 -14.23 6.82
C SER A 68 -3.04 -13.55 7.25
N GLY A 69 -3.12 -12.23 7.06
CA GLY A 69 -4.32 -11.44 7.33
C GLY A 69 -5.30 -11.34 6.16
N LEU A 70 -5.00 -11.97 5.02
CA LEU A 70 -5.83 -11.87 3.82
C LEU A 70 -6.89 -12.97 3.81
N ASN A 71 -8.15 -12.57 3.81
CA ASN A 71 -9.33 -13.42 3.69
C ASN A 71 -10.40 -12.69 2.85
N GLU A 72 -11.56 -13.28 2.63
CA GLU A 72 -12.61 -12.68 1.81
C GLU A 72 -13.09 -11.32 2.34
N GLU A 73 -13.21 -11.17 3.65
CA GLU A 73 -13.65 -9.92 4.29
C GLU A 73 -12.60 -8.82 4.13
N THR A 74 -11.34 -9.09 4.46
CA THR A 74 -10.25 -8.13 4.31
C THR A 74 -9.96 -7.80 2.86
N PHE A 75 -10.17 -8.74 1.95
CA PHE A 75 -10.06 -8.51 0.51
C PHE A 75 -11.18 -7.60 -0.01
N ALA A 76 -12.43 -7.81 0.42
CA ALA A 76 -13.55 -6.92 0.10
C ALA A 76 -13.30 -5.50 0.63
N TRP A 77 -12.76 -5.39 1.85
CA TRP A 77 -12.33 -4.11 2.41
C TRP A 77 -11.25 -3.43 1.57
N LEU A 78 -10.22 -4.15 1.13
CA LEU A 78 -9.18 -3.59 0.25
C LEU A 78 -9.76 -3.06 -1.07
N LYS A 79 -10.70 -3.77 -1.67
CA LYS A 79 -11.41 -3.31 -2.88
C LYS A 79 -12.14 -1.99 -2.65
N GLU A 80 -12.81 -1.86 -1.52
CA GLU A 80 -13.47 -0.62 -1.13
C GLU A 80 -12.46 0.52 -0.98
N GLN A 81 -11.35 0.29 -0.24
CA GLN A 81 -10.31 1.29 -0.06
C GLN A 81 -9.64 1.70 -1.39
N ALA A 82 -9.50 0.79 -2.33
CA ALA A 82 -8.97 1.07 -3.65
C ALA A 82 -9.82 2.07 -4.46
N SER A 83 -11.08 2.26 -4.10
CA SER A 83 -11.99 3.22 -4.74
C SER A 83 -11.84 4.66 -4.21
N LEU A 84 -11.13 4.86 -3.10
CA LEU A 84 -10.92 6.19 -2.52
C LEU A 84 -10.12 7.10 -3.46
N SER A 85 -10.43 8.40 -3.45
CA SER A 85 -9.81 9.38 -4.34
C SER A 85 -8.30 9.51 -4.13
N LYS A 86 -7.83 9.33 -2.89
CA LYS A 86 -6.40 9.38 -2.52
C LYS A 86 -5.67 8.06 -2.73
N THR A 87 -6.38 6.99 -3.02
CA THR A 87 -5.78 5.72 -3.44
C THR A 87 -5.53 5.77 -4.94
N VAL A 88 -4.28 5.77 -5.33
CA VAL A 88 -3.87 5.97 -6.73
C VAL A 88 -3.36 4.69 -7.40
N ALA A 89 -3.09 3.65 -6.62
CA ALA A 89 -2.57 2.39 -7.15
C ALA A 89 -2.96 1.18 -6.29
N ILE A 90 -2.80 -0.01 -6.88
CA ILE A 90 -2.86 -1.30 -6.21
C ILE A 90 -1.42 -1.81 -6.03
N GLY A 91 -1.01 -2.02 -4.79
CA GLY A 91 0.33 -2.46 -4.37
C GLY A 91 0.48 -2.43 -2.83
N GLU A 92 1.39 -3.20 -2.26
CA GLU A 92 2.20 -4.21 -2.93
C GLU A 92 1.39 -5.45 -3.22
N ILE A 93 1.61 -6.02 -4.38
CA ILE A 93 1.06 -7.32 -4.79
C ILE A 93 2.11 -8.04 -5.63
N GLY A 94 2.01 -9.33 -5.75
CA GLY A 94 2.91 -10.07 -6.63
C GLY A 94 3.13 -11.51 -6.20
N LEU A 95 4.15 -12.10 -6.80
CA LEU A 95 4.62 -13.43 -6.50
C LEU A 95 5.99 -13.31 -5.84
N ASP A 96 6.18 -13.95 -4.69
CA ASP A 96 7.46 -14.05 -4.03
C ASP A 96 7.90 -15.51 -3.98
N TYR A 97 9.06 -15.79 -4.56
CA TYR A 97 9.67 -17.12 -4.59
C TYR A 97 10.91 -17.21 -3.68
N TYR A 98 11.25 -16.11 -3.03
CA TYR A 98 12.45 -16.03 -2.19
C TYR A 98 12.14 -16.38 -0.74
N TRP A 99 11.13 -15.70 -0.14
CA TRP A 99 10.82 -15.86 1.28
C TRP A 99 9.89 -17.03 1.55
N ASP A 100 8.88 -17.23 0.72
CA ASP A 100 7.93 -18.33 0.86
C ASP A 100 7.67 -19.02 -0.48
N LYS A 101 8.00 -20.30 -0.56
CA LYS A 101 7.80 -21.12 -1.75
C LYS A 101 6.45 -21.85 -1.74
N SER A 102 5.59 -21.63 -0.74
CA SER A 102 4.26 -22.22 -0.68
C SER A 102 3.37 -21.69 -1.81
N GLN A 103 2.47 -22.56 -2.30
CA GLN A 103 1.51 -22.15 -3.33
C GLN A 103 0.56 -21.06 -2.84
N ARG A 104 0.36 -20.94 -1.55
CA ARG A 104 -0.55 -19.98 -0.93
C ARG A 104 -0.07 -18.54 -1.15
N CYS A 105 1.21 -18.27 -1.01
CA CYS A 105 1.80 -16.96 -1.30
C CYS A 105 1.74 -16.59 -2.78
N ARG A 106 1.71 -17.60 -3.66
CA ARG A 106 1.73 -17.39 -5.10
C ARG A 106 0.40 -16.92 -5.69
N THR A 107 -0.72 -17.24 -5.05
CA THR A 107 -2.04 -17.03 -5.64
C THR A 107 -2.85 -15.94 -4.96
N HIS A 108 -2.79 -15.81 -3.65
CA HIS A 108 -3.70 -14.93 -2.91
C HIS A 108 -3.33 -13.45 -2.98
N SER A 109 -2.02 -13.13 -3.06
CA SER A 109 -1.59 -11.72 -3.19
C SER A 109 -1.91 -11.12 -4.57
N VAL A 110 -1.99 -11.96 -5.62
CA VAL A 110 -2.16 -11.49 -7.00
C VAL A 110 -3.60 -11.51 -7.46
N THR A 111 -4.38 -12.50 -7.02
CA THR A 111 -5.68 -12.73 -7.65
C THR A 111 -6.88 -12.50 -6.74
N GLY A 112 -6.69 -12.42 -5.42
CA GLY A 112 -7.84 -12.62 -4.56
C GLY A 112 -8.54 -13.94 -4.93
N SER A 113 -9.57 -14.33 -4.25
CA SER A 113 -10.31 -15.56 -4.56
C SER A 113 -11.00 -15.56 -5.94
N ASP A 114 -11.15 -14.39 -6.57
CA ASP A 114 -11.87 -14.21 -7.85
C ASP A 114 -11.05 -13.57 -8.99
N GLY A 115 -9.73 -13.37 -8.79
CA GLY A 115 -8.86 -12.78 -9.81
C GLY A 115 -9.06 -11.29 -10.08
N SER A 116 -9.69 -10.55 -9.18
CA SER A 116 -10.31 -9.26 -9.48
C SER A 116 -9.54 -8.01 -9.00
N TRP A 117 -8.21 -8.06 -8.90
CA TRP A 117 -7.41 -6.85 -8.65
C TRP A 117 -7.44 -5.81 -9.79
N ASN A 118 -8.07 -6.11 -10.92
CA ASN A 118 -8.23 -5.17 -12.02
C ASN A 118 -9.32 -4.14 -11.70
N LEU A 119 -8.96 -3.10 -10.94
CA LEU A 119 -9.83 -1.94 -10.78
C LEU A 119 -9.58 -0.97 -11.92
N PRO A 120 -10.64 -0.58 -12.65
CA PRO A 120 -10.51 0.34 -13.78
C PRO A 120 -9.82 1.64 -13.36
N GLY A 121 -8.78 2.04 -14.09
CA GLY A 121 -8.09 3.31 -13.90
C GLY A 121 -7.05 3.35 -12.79
N LYS A 122 -6.75 2.24 -12.12
CA LYS A 122 -5.67 2.20 -11.12
C LYS A 122 -4.46 1.43 -11.66
N PRO A 123 -3.24 2.02 -11.62
CA PRO A 123 -2.02 1.29 -11.95
C PRO A 123 -1.71 0.22 -10.91
N THR A 124 -1.09 -0.86 -11.37
CA THR A 124 -0.60 -1.94 -10.52
C THR A 124 0.91 -1.78 -10.32
N PHE A 125 1.36 -1.75 -9.07
CA PHE A 125 2.77 -1.80 -8.73
C PHE A 125 3.18 -3.25 -8.44
N ARG A 126 4.38 -3.61 -8.88
CA ARG A 126 5.03 -4.87 -8.56
C ARG A 126 6.21 -4.64 -7.64
#